data_bf49f13b3afde9109595626a549dc358
#
_entry.id   bf49f13b3afde9109595626a549dc358
#
_cell.length_a   1.000
_cell.length_b   1.000
_cell.length_c   1.000
_cell.angle_alpha   90.00
_cell.angle_beta   90.00
_cell.angle_gamma   90.00
#
_symmetry.space_group_name_H-M   'P 1'
#
loop_
_entity.id
_entity.type
_entity.pdbx_description
1 polymer ?
#
loop_
_entity_poly.entity_id
_entity_poly.type
_entity_poly.pdbx_seq_one_letter_code
_entity_poly.pdbx_strand_id
1 'polypeptide(L)'
;MEGGRMDGRAAPDREREIMGFRLLPGLLDRPAQQAMAAALHGVIAAAPLVRPVTPWGKPMSVRMTSAGRLGWVIRRGRYGYATHHPETGAPWPPIPPIVLEVWRAVSGWDGDPDCCLINWYGEGARMGLHRDADEGEAGFAAPVVSISLGDPARFRMGGTSRKDPTESVILNSGDVVVMGGAARLAYHGIDRVMTGAGDLLPGGGRINVTLRVVRDE
;
A
#
# COMPACT_ATOMS: atom_id res chain seq x y z
N MET A 1 12.95 -24.76 15.87
CA MET A 1 12.72 -23.35 15.45
C MET A 1 11.23 -23.23 15.26
N GLU A 2 10.58 -22.73 16.31
CA GLU A 2 9.12 -22.55 16.33
C GLU A 2 8.80 -21.26 15.59
N GLY A 3 8.07 -21.41 14.48
CA GLY A 3 7.50 -20.28 13.75
C GLY A 3 6.40 -19.67 14.60
N GLY A 4 6.62 -18.44 15.07
CA GLY A 4 5.60 -17.66 15.77
C GLY A 4 4.37 -17.51 14.86
N ARG A 5 3.31 -18.24 15.18
CA ARG A 5 1.98 -18.02 14.63
C ARG A 5 1.53 -16.65 15.10
N MET A 6 1.28 -15.75 14.19
CA MET A 6 0.48 -14.57 14.47
C MET A 6 -0.91 -15.07 14.91
N ASP A 7 -1.21 -14.97 16.20
CA ASP A 7 -2.58 -15.18 16.68
C ASP A 7 -3.45 -14.10 16.02
N GLY A 8 -4.26 -14.52 15.06
CA GLY A 8 -5.09 -13.67 14.20
C GLY A 8 -6.29 -13.02 14.90
N ARG A 9 -6.03 -12.39 16.03
CA ARG A 9 -6.98 -11.53 16.72
C ARG A 9 -6.42 -10.11 16.71
N ALA A 10 -6.78 -9.34 15.66
CA ALA A 10 -6.87 -7.90 15.83
C ALA A 10 -7.69 -7.66 17.10
N ALA A 11 -7.12 -6.95 18.06
CA ALA A 11 -7.87 -6.59 19.26
C ALA A 11 -9.10 -5.79 18.81
N PRO A 12 -10.34 -6.25 19.03
CA PRO A 12 -11.55 -5.62 18.47
C PRO A 12 -11.78 -4.19 18.94
N ASP A 13 -11.07 -3.74 19.97
CA ASP A 13 -11.22 -2.40 20.57
C ASP A 13 -10.50 -1.26 19.83
N ARG A 14 -9.76 -1.51 18.75
CA ARG A 14 -8.99 -0.48 18.03
C ARG A 14 -9.41 -0.25 16.60
N GLU A 15 -10.24 -1.10 16.04
CA GLU A 15 -10.77 -0.89 14.68
C GLU A 15 -11.69 0.35 14.68
N ARG A 16 -11.51 1.21 13.67
CA ARG A 16 -12.34 2.40 13.46
C ARG A 16 -12.81 2.42 12.02
N GLU A 17 -14.01 2.90 11.81
CA GLU A 17 -14.51 3.22 10.48
C GLU A 17 -14.64 4.74 10.33
N ILE A 18 -14.03 5.32 9.31
CA ILE A 18 -14.11 6.73 8.98
C ILE A 18 -14.38 6.85 7.48
N MET A 19 -15.49 7.46 7.09
CA MET A 19 -15.91 7.62 5.70
C MET A 19 -15.92 6.31 4.90
N GLY A 20 -16.23 5.17 5.55
CA GLY A 20 -16.19 3.84 4.95
C GLY A 20 -14.81 3.18 4.88
N PHE A 21 -13.74 3.88 5.26
CA PHE A 21 -12.41 3.30 5.42
C PHE A 21 -12.31 2.59 6.77
N ARG A 22 -11.93 1.31 6.77
CA ARG A 22 -11.63 0.57 8.00
C ARG A 22 -10.18 0.80 8.37
N LEU A 23 -9.94 1.35 9.54
CA LEU A 23 -8.62 1.60 10.09
C LEU A 23 -8.34 0.63 11.21
N LEU A 24 -7.19 -0.03 11.16
CA LEU A 24 -6.71 -1.01 12.14
C LEU A 24 -5.39 -0.49 12.76
N PRO A 25 -5.47 0.40 13.75
CA PRO A 25 -4.29 1.01 14.35
C PRO A 25 -3.44 -0.03 15.09
N GLY A 26 -2.13 -0.04 14.79
CA GLY A 26 -1.16 -0.92 15.46
C GLY A 26 -1.44 -2.41 15.25
N LEU A 27 -2.03 -2.80 14.10
CA LEU A 27 -2.26 -4.21 13.77
C LEU A 27 -0.96 -5.01 13.79
N LEU A 28 0.13 -4.41 13.30
CA LEU A 28 1.45 -5.01 13.33
C LEU A 28 2.21 -4.52 14.57
N ASP A 29 2.63 -5.43 15.42
CA ASP A 29 3.56 -5.14 16.50
C ASP A 29 4.98 -4.86 15.97
N ARG A 30 5.89 -4.44 16.81
CA ARG A 30 7.25 -4.06 16.40
C ARG A 30 8.03 -5.21 15.75
N PRO A 31 8.03 -6.44 16.27
CA PRO A 31 8.65 -7.59 15.61
C PRO A 31 8.10 -7.85 14.21
N ALA A 32 6.78 -7.80 14.01
CA ALA A 32 6.15 -8.00 12.73
C ALA A 32 6.51 -6.88 11.73
N GLN A 33 6.56 -5.62 12.19
CA GLN A 33 7.03 -4.49 11.38
C GLN A 33 8.47 -4.69 10.90
N GLN A 34 9.38 -5.12 11.79
CA GLN A 34 10.79 -5.37 11.46
C GLN A 34 10.94 -6.51 10.45
N ALA A 35 10.22 -7.62 10.66
CA ALA A 35 10.23 -8.75 9.74
C ALA A 35 9.68 -8.36 8.36
N MET A 36 8.59 -7.59 8.32
CA MET A 36 8.03 -7.09 7.06
C MET A 36 8.97 -6.12 6.35
N ALA A 37 9.60 -5.19 7.05
CA ALA A 37 10.57 -4.26 6.48
C ALA A 37 11.76 -5.02 5.87
N ALA A 38 12.29 -6.05 6.55
CA ALA A 38 13.35 -6.90 6.03
C ALA A 38 12.93 -7.65 4.76
N ALA A 39 11.72 -8.22 4.73
CA ALA A 39 11.19 -8.90 3.56
C ALA A 39 11.02 -7.96 2.36
N LEU A 40 10.53 -6.73 2.60
CA LEU A 40 10.38 -5.70 1.57
C LEU A 40 11.73 -5.21 1.03
N HIS A 41 12.78 -5.15 1.85
CA HIS A 41 14.14 -4.87 1.37
C HIS A 41 14.60 -5.94 0.36
N GLY A 42 14.27 -7.21 0.59
CA GLY A 42 14.53 -8.29 -0.38
C GLY A 42 13.80 -8.08 -1.72
N VAL A 43 12.54 -7.64 -1.66
CA VAL A 43 11.78 -7.28 -2.87
C VAL A 43 12.45 -6.10 -3.61
N ILE A 44 12.82 -5.04 -2.89
CA ILE A 44 13.46 -3.84 -3.48
C ILE A 44 14.83 -4.19 -4.09
N ALA A 45 15.57 -5.12 -3.51
CA ALA A 45 16.84 -5.60 -4.07
C ALA A 45 16.63 -6.37 -5.39
N ALA A 46 15.57 -7.19 -5.50
CA ALA A 46 15.24 -7.94 -6.70
C ALA A 46 14.54 -7.09 -7.78
N ALA A 47 13.71 -6.15 -7.37
CA ALA A 47 12.97 -5.22 -8.21
C ALA A 47 13.19 -3.78 -7.70
N PRO A 48 14.20 -3.06 -8.21
CA PRO A 48 14.60 -1.75 -7.71
C PRO A 48 13.48 -0.70 -7.76
N LEU A 49 13.51 0.24 -6.81
CA LEU A 49 12.57 1.35 -6.78
C LEU A 49 12.76 2.29 -7.98
N VAL A 50 11.74 2.46 -8.78
CA VAL A 50 11.68 3.42 -9.88
C VAL A 50 10.97 4.70 -9.46
N ARG A 51 11.25 5.81 -10.15
CA ARG A 51 10.51 7.06 -10.01
C ARG A 51 9.60 7.25 -11.23
N PRO A 52 8.29 6.90 -11.12
CA PRO A 52 7.40 7.02 -12.26
C PRO A 52 7.27 8.47 -12.73
N VAL A 53 7.11 8.64 -14.04
CA VAL A 53 6.81 9.94 -14.66
C VAL A 53 5.35 9.95 -15.06
N THR A 54 4.59 10.93 -14.56
CA THR A 54 3.16 11.06 -14.85
C THR A 54 2.93 11.26 -16.34
N PRO A 55 1.69 11.02 -16.85
CA PRO A 55 1.34 11.29 -18.25
C PRO A 55 1.63 12.72 -18.72
N TRP A 56 1.73 13.66 -17.80
CA TRP A 56 2.05 15.08 -18.05
C TRP A 56 3.56 15.42 -17.93
N GLY A 57 4.44 14.40 -17.90
CA GLY A 57 5.89 14.58 -17.88
C GLY A 57 6.48 14.99 -16.52
N LYS A 58 5.71 14.95 -15.42
CA LYS A 58 6.21 15.28 -14.08
C LYS A 58 6.66 14.02 -13.35
N PRO A 59 7.91 13.96 -12.84
CA PRO A 59 8.33 12.88 -11.96
C PRO A 59 7.48 12.88 -10.67
N MET A 60 7.05 11.71 -10.24
CA MET A 60 6.38 11.56 -8.93
C MET A 60 7.39 11.79 -7.80
N SER A 61 6.94 12.32 -6.67
CA SER A 61 7.78 12.48 -5.48
C SER A 61 8.02 11.15 -4.74
N VAL A 62 7.21 10.14 -5.04
CA VAL A 62 7.25 8.80 -4.48
C VAL A 62 8.01 7.89 -5.44
N ARG A 63 8.90 7.04 -4.92
CA ARG A 63 9.51 5.95 -5.67
C ARG A 63 8.71 4.67 -5.43
N MET A 64 8.65 3.79 -6.42
CA MET A 64 7.76 2.64 -6.38
C MET A 64 8.42 1.39 -6.93
N THR A 65 8.00 0.25 -6.42
CA THR A 65 8.23 -1.07 -7.02
C THR A 65 7.04 -1.97 -6.70
N SER A 66 7.04 -3.19 -7.19
CA SER A 66 5.97 -4.14 -6.95
C SER A 66 6.49 -5.54 -6.68
N ALA A 67 5.62 -6.36 -6.11
CA ALA A 67 5.75 -7.81 -6.02
C ALA A 67 4.40 -8.45 -6.41
N GLY A 68 4.43 -9.71 -6.84
CA GLY A 68 3.24 -10.46 -7.22
C GLY A 68 3.21 -10.83 -8.70
N ARG A 69 2.07 -11.32 -9.16
CA ARG A 69 1.83 -11.66 -10.57
C ARG A 69 1.89 -10.43 -11.46
N LEU A 70 1.42 -9.31 -10.94
CA LEU A 70 1.33 -8.02 -11.62
C LEU A 70 1.96 -6.91 -10.76
N GLY A 71 2.52 -5.90 -11.41
CA GLY A 71 2.98 -4.67 -10.78
C GLY A 71 2.39 -3.46 -11.48
N TRP A 72 2.08 -2.44 -10.68
CA TRP A 72 1.58 -1.18 -11.21
C TRP A 72 2.68 -0.41 -11.93
N VAL A 73 2.37 0.09 -13.10
CA VAL A 73 3.33 0.79 -13.98
C VAL A 73 2.66 1.96 -14.71
N ILE A 74 3.50 2.87 -15.21
CA ILE A 74 3.08 3.87 -16.20
C ILE A 74 3.75 3.52 -17.54
N ARG A 75 2.95 3.19 -18.54
CA ARG A 75 3.42 2.90 -19.90
C ARG A 75 2.71 3.78 -20.92
N ARG A 76 3.49 4.41 -21.80
CA ARG A 76 2.97 5.27 -22.86
C ARG A 76 1.97 6.32 -22.35
N GLY A 77 2.23 6.90 -21.19
CA GLY A 77 1.37 7.90 -20.56
C GLY A 77 0.05 7.37 -19.99
N ARG A 78 -0.06 6.05 -19.75
CA ARG A 78 -1.22 5.42 -19.12
C ARG A 78 -0.82 4.63 -17.87
N TYR A 79 -1.66 4.68 -16.86
CA TYR A 79 -1.59 3.83 -15.68
C TYR A 79 -2.09 2.42 -16.03
N GLY A 80 -1.53 1.41 -15.37
CA GLY A 80 -1.99 0.04 -15.55
C GLY A 80 -1.06 -0.97 -14.89
N TYR A 81 -1.22 -2.23 -15.25
CA TYR A 81 -0.49 -3.34 -14.67
C TYR A 81 0.37 -4.05 -15.72
N ALA A 82 1.49 -4.61 -15.27
CA ALA A 82 2.38 -5.39 -16.12
C ALA A 82 2.99 -6.55 -15.34
N THR A 83 3.40 -7.60 -16.04
CA THR A 83 4.04 -8.79 -15.47
C THR A 83 5.54 -8.62 -15.19
N HIS A 84 6.15 -7.53 -15.69
CA HIS A 84 7.59 -7.32 -15.63
C HIS A 84 7.93 -5.90 -15.15
N HIS A 85 9.04 -5.80 -14.43
CA HIS A 85 9.60 -4.53 -13.96
C HIS A 85 10.00 -3.64 -15.16
N PRO A 86 9.63 -2.34 -15.16
CA PRO A 86 9.77 -1.49 -16.34
C PRO A 86 11.22 -1.19 -16.75
N GLU A 87 12.17 -1.21 -15.82
CA GLU A 87 13.58 -0.89 -16.09
C GLU A 87 14.44 -2.14 -16.26
N THR A 88 14.23 -3.18 -15.45
CA THR A 88 15.04 -4.41 -15.52
C THR A 88 14.53 -5.42 -16.52
N GLY A 89 13.23 -5.36 -16.86
CA GLY A 89 12.58 -6.36 -17.69
C GLY A 89 12.39 -7.73 -17.03
N ALA A 90 12.77 -7.89 -15.76
CA ALA A 90 12.58 -9.13 -15.01
C ALA A 90 11.12 -9.27 -14.52
N PRO A 91 10.61 -10.48 -14.32
CA PRO A 91 9.35 -10.70 -13.63
C PRO A 91 9.39 -10.09 -12.22
N TRP A 92 8.23 -9.67 -11.69
CA TRP A 92 8.15 -9.22 -10.32
C TRP A 92 8.46 -10.36 -9.35
N PRO A 93 9.16 -10.09 -8.24
CA PRO A 93 9.37 -11.11 -7.21
C PRO A 93 8.03 -11.47 -6.53
N PRO A 94 7.93 -12.65 -5.88
CA PRO A 94 6.72 -13.04 -5.19
C PRO A 94 6.38 -12.08 -4.04
N ILE A 95 5.10 -11.96 -3.71
CA ILE A 95 4.66 -11.22 -2.53
C ILE A 95 5.17 -11.94 -1.28
N PRO A 96 5.85 -11.26 -0.35
CA PRO A 96 6.35 -11.89 0.86
C PRO A 96 5.22 -12.53 1.70
N PRO A 97 5.42 -13.74 2.27
CA PRO A 97 4.39 -14.43 3.05
C PRO A 97 3.80 -13.58 4.17
N ILE A 98 4.64 -12.83 4.91
CA ILE A 98 4.18 -11.94 5.99
C ILE A 98 3.22 -10.83 5.50
N VAL A 99 3.33 -10.39 4.26
CA VAL A 99 2.41 -9.43 3.66
C VAL A 99 1.09 -10.11 3.29
N LEU A 100 1.14 -11.35 2.77
CA LEU A 100 -0.05 -12.16 2.47
C LEU A 100 -0.81 -12.54 3.74
N GLU A 101 -0.13 -12.76 4.87
CA GLU A 101 -0.78 -13.00 6.16
C GLU A 101 -1.66 -11.82 6.57
N VAL A 102 -1.18 -10.58 6.41
CA VAL A 102 -2.00 -9.39 6.68
C VAL A 102 -3.22 -9.33 5.75
N TRP A 103 -3.01 -9.57 4.44
CA TRP A 103 -4.12 -9.60 3.48
C TRP A 103 -5.20 -10.59 3.90
N ARG A 104 -4.82 -11.83 4.19
CA ARG A 104 -5.76 -12.91 4.58
C ARG A 104 -6.49 -12.61 5.89
N ALA A 105 -5.81 -11.90 6.81
CA ALA A 105 -6.40 -11.55 8.11
C ALA A 105 -7.47 -10.45 8.00
N VAL A 106 -7.34 -9.49 7.06
CA VAL A 106 -8.17 -8.28 7.10
C VAL A 106 -9.01 -8.03 5.85
N SER A 107 -8.68 -8.64 4.70
CA SER A 107 -9.37 -8.34 3.43
C SER A 107 -10.80 -8.87 3.38
N GLY A 108 -11.06 -10.03 3.99
CA GLY A 108 -12.32 -10.75 3.79
C GLY A 108 -12.52 -11.28 2.36
N TRP A 109 -11.45 -11.32 1.56
CA TRP A 109 -11.47 -11.78 0.17
C TRP A 109 -10.90 -13.18 0.05
N ASP A 110 -11.56 -14.04 -0.74
CA ASP A 110 -11.05 -15.36 -1.07
C ASP A 110 -9.94 -15.27 -2.14
N GLY A 111 -8.76 -15.78 -1.78
CA GLY A 111 -7.59 -15.79 -2.64
C GLY A 111 -6.61 -14.65 -2.36
N ASP A 112 -5.43 -14.77 -2.95
CA ASP A 112 -4.33 -13.83 -2.76
C ASP A 112 -4.45 -12.64 -3.73
N PRO A 113 -3.85 -11.49 -3.39
CA PRO A 113 -3.81 -10.32 -4.27
C PRO A 113 -2.85 -10.58 -5.45
N ASP A 114 -3.13 -9.95 -6.57
CA ASP A 114 -2.28 -10.04 -7.78
C ASP A 114 -1.10 -9.08 -7.74
N CYS A 115 -1.28 -7.95 -7.06
CA CYS A 115 -0.31 -6.87 -6.95
C CYS A 115 -0.07 -6.44 -5.50
N CYS A 116 1.19 -6.33 -5.15
CA CYS A 116 1.70 -5.69 -3.95
C CYS A 116 2.53 -4.47 -4.39
N LEU A 117 1.93 -3.29 -4.46
CA LEU A 117 2.61 -2.06 -4.78
C LEU A 117 3.33 -1.52 -3.53
N ILE A 118 4.63 -1.26 -3.65
CA ILE A 118 5.49 -0.75 -2.58
C ILE A 118 5.85 0.70 -2.92
N ASN A 119 5.35 1.64 -2.13
CA ASN A 119 5.58 3.06 -2.25
C ASN A 119 6.61 3.51 -1.22
N TRP A 120 7.71 4.09 -1.67
CA TRP A 120 8.72 4.72 -0.82
C TRP A 120 8.55 6.23 -0.80
N TYR A 121 8.32 6.77 0.41
CA TYR A 121 8.21 8.21 0.66
C TYR A 121 9.46 8.68 1.40
N GLY A 122 10.31 9.44 0.72
CA GLY A 122 11.39 10.21 1.33
C GLY A 122 10.92 11.57 1.82
N GLU A 123 11.87 12.42 2.17
CA GLU A 123 11.60 13.79 2.61
C GLU A 123 10.80 14.59 1.57
N GLY A 124 9.74 15.28 2.01
CA GLY A 124 8.87 16.07 1.17
C GLY A 124 7.97 15.28 0.21
N ALA A 125 8.05 13.95 0.18
CA ALA A 125 7.22 13.13 -0.69
C ALA A 125 5.75 13.15 -0.23
N ARG A 126 4.86 13.15 -1.23
CA ARG A 126 3.40 13.15 -1.03
C ARG A 126 2.70 12.45 -2.18
N MET A 127 1.49 12.01 -1.94
CA MET A 127 0.58 11.48 -2.95
C MET A 127 -0.70 12.30 -2.92
N GLY A 128 -0.99 13.02 -3.99
CA GLY A 128 -2.23 13.80 -4.11
C GLY A 128 -3.48 12.93 -4.05
N LEU A 129 -4.65 13.54 -3.88
CA LEU A 129 -5.90 12.82 -3.92
C LEU A 129 -6.04 12.05 -5.24
N HIS A 130 -6.22 10.76 -5.16
CA HIS A 130 -6.45 9.82 -6.25
C HIS A 130 -7.41 8.73 -5.80
N ARG A 131 -7.83 7.90 -6.71
CA ARG A 131 -8.55 6.67 -6.41
C ARG A 131 -7.88 5.51 -7.12
N ASP A 132 -7.94 4.33 -6.54
CA ASP A 132 -7.48 3.09 -7.15
C ASP A 132 -8.61 2.57 -8.07
N ALA A 133 -8.43 2.73 -9.39
CA ALA A 133 -9.45 2.43 -10.39
C ALA A 133 -8.85 1.84 -11.68
N ASP A 134 -7.65 1.26 -11.60
CA ASP A 134 -6.96 0.66 -12.74
C ASP A 134 -7.05 -0.88 -12.72
N GLU A 135 -7.82 -1.47 -11.76
CA GLU A 135 -7.87 -2.92 -11.48
C GLU A 135 -8.91 -3.68 -12.31
N GLY A 136 -9.64 -3.00 -13.20
CA GLY A 136 -10.80 -3.55 -13.91
C GLY A 136 -12.06 -3.65 -13.03
N GLU A 137 -13.26 -3.60 -13.62
CA GLU A 137 -14.51 -3.57 -12.86
C GLU A 137 -14.68 -4.77 -11.92
N ALA A 138 -14.34 -5.97 -12.39
CA ALA A 138 -14.40 -7.18 -11.56
C ALA A 138 -13.38 -7.14 -10.39
N GLY A 139 -12.30 -6.37 -10.49
CA GLY A 139 -11.35 -6.12 -9.41
C GLY A 139 -11.90 -5.22 -8.30
N PHE A 140 -12.93 -4.40 -8.59
CA PHE A 140 -13.50 -3.50 -7.58
C PHE A 140 -14.37 -4.20 -6.53
N ALA A 141 -14.73 -5.46 -6.75
CA ALA A 141 -15.38 -6.27 -5.71
C ALA A 141 -14.43 -6.61 -4.56
N ALA A 142 -13.12 -6.71 -4.84
CA ALA A 142 -12.10 -6.93 -3.83
C ALA A 142 -11.71 -5.61 -3.15
N PRO A 143 -11.36 -5.61 -1.85
CA PRO A 143 -10.85 -4.43 -1.18
C PRO A 143 -9.42 -4.12 -1.63
N VAL A 144 -8.96 -2.91 -1.32
CA VAL A 144 -7.55 -2.55 -1.29
C VAL A 144 -7.09 -2.55 0.16
N VAL A 145 -5.96 -3.22 0.45
CA VAL A 145 -5.35 -3.24 1.78
C VAL A 145 -4.06 -2.43 1.74
N SER A 146 -3.94 -1.45 2.63
CA SER A 146 -2.81 -0.52 2.72
C SER A 146 -2.11 -0.65 4.07
N ILE A 147 -0.83 -1.01 4.07
CA ILE A 147 -0.01 -1.23 5.27
C ILE A 147 1.01 -0.09 5.38
N SER A 148 1.16 0.50 6.57
CA SER A 148 2.07 1.60 6.85
C SER A 148 3.29 1.13 7.65
N LEU A 149 4.50 1.49 7.21
CA LEU A 149 5.77 1.19 7.90
C LEU A 149 6.70 2.41 7.90
N GLY A 150 7.38 2.66 9.00
CA GLY A 150 8.33 3.76 9.15
C GLY A 150 7.70 5.05 9.64
N ASP A 151 8.05 6.18 9.05
CA ASP A 151 7.59 7.48 9.49
C ASP A 151 6.06 7.64 9.40
N PRO A 152 5.44 8.29 10.41
CA PRO A 152 4.01 8.60 10.37
C PRO A 152 3.65 9.51 9.18
N ALA A 153 2.41 9.40 8.70
CA ALA A 153 1.94 10.22 7.60
C ALA A 153 0.51 10.69 7.82
N ARG A 154 0.20 11.91 7.34
CA ARG A 154 -1.18 12.40 7.26
C ARG A 154 -1.85 11.78 6.04
N PHE A 155 -2.76 10.87 6.29
CA PHE A 155 -3.62 10.23 5.30
C PHE A 155 -4.93 10.98 5.20
N ARG A 156 -5.28 11.38 4.00
CA ARG A 156 -6.53 12.06 3.68
C ARG A 156 -7.50 11.08 3.05
N MET A 157 -8.73 11.08 3.51
CA MET A 157 -9.85 10.28 3.04
C MET A 157 -10.95 11.20 2.53
N GLY A 158 -11.55 10.88 1.40
CA GLY A 158 -12.69 11.59 0.81
C GLY A 158 -13.80 10.64 0.41
N GLY A 159 -14.76 11.14 -0.32
CA GLY A 159 -15.82 10.33 -0.93
C GLY A 159 -15.47 9.84 -2.34
N THR A 160 -16.47 9.40 -3.08
CA THR A 160 -16.32 8.88 -4.44
C THR A 160 -16.20 9.99 -5.49
N SER A 161 -16.51 11.23 -5.13
CA SER A 161 -16.24 12.41 -5.94
C SER A 161 -15.00 13.15 -5.43
N ARG A 162 -14.16 13.66 -6.34
CA ARG A 162 -12.97 14.45 -5.99
C ARG A 162 -13.30 15.75 -5.22
N LYS A 163 -14.54 16.19 -5.28
CA LYS A 163 -15.03 17.42 -4.62
C LYS A 163 -15.69 17.17 -3.27
N ASP A 164 -15.86 15.90 -2.90
CA ASP A 164 -16.48 15.55 -1.62
C ASP A 164 -15.63 16.08 -0.46
N PRO A 165 -16.24 16.35 0.71
CA PRO A 165 -15.53 16.68 1.94
C PRO A 165 -14.47 15.60 2.25
N THR A 166 -13.41 16.01 2.91
CA THR A 166 -12.31 15.10 3.28
C THR A 166 -12.04 15.16 4.77
N GLU A 167 -11.70 14.02 5.35
CA GLU A 167 -11.13 13.88 6.68
C GLU A 167 -9.67 13.42 6.61
N SER A 168 -8.93 13.62 7.69
CA SER A 168 -7.52 13.19 7.73
C SER A 168 -7.21 12.55 9.08
N VAL A 169 -6.39 11.51 9.02
CA VAL A 169 -5.84 10.84 10.19
C VAL A 169 -4.32 10.76 10.07
N ILE A 170 -3.65 10.51 11.20
CA ILE A 170 -2.24 10.13 11.19
C ILE A 170 -2.18 8.61 11.17
N LEU A 171 -1.51 8.06 10.16
CA LEU A 171 -1.15 6.65 10.09
C LEU A 171 0.27 6.48 10.62
N ASN A 172 0.41 5.66 11.65
CA ASN A 172 1.68 5.28 12.24
C ASN A 172 2.23 3.99 11.61
N SER A 173 3.48 3.66 11.94
CA SER A 173 4.06 2.37 11.58
C SER A 173 3.28 1.23 12.22
N GLY A 174 2.91 0.22 11.43
CA GLY A 174 2.09 -0.91 11.88
C GLY A 174 0.59 -0.73 11.68
N ASP A 175 0.13 0.47 11.30
CA ASP A 175 -1.28 0.70 10.98
C ASP A 175 -1.65 0.10 9.62
N VAL A 176 -2.87 -0.42 9.52
CA VAL A 176 -3.45 -0.95 8.28
C VAL A 176 -4.77 -0.24 7.98
N VAL A 177 -5.00 0.06 6.71
CA VAL A 177 -6.24 0.62 6.19
C VAL A 177 -6.82 -0.34 5.16
N VAL A 178 -8.11 -0.64 5.28
CA VAL A 178 -8.85 -1.43 4.29
C VAL A 178 -9.87 -0.54 3.59
N MET A 179 -9.78 -0.47 2.30
CA MET A 179 -10.66 0.28 1.40
C MET A 179 -11.53 -0.70 0.64
N GLY A 180 -12.71 -1.00 1.16
CA GLY A 180 -13.68 -1.91 0.56
C GLY A 180 -15.08 -1.29 0.54
N GLY A 181 -16.04 -1.93 -0.11
CA GLY A 181 -17.41 -1.46 -0.15
C GLY A 181 -17.53 0.01 -0.57
N ALA A 182 -18.10 0.86 0.29
CA ALA A 182 -18.29 2.28 0.02
C ALA A 182 -16.98 3.07 -0.20
N ALA A 183 -15.88 2.65 0.45
CA ALA A 183 -14.58 3.30 0.31
C ALA A 183 -13.73 2.74 -0.86
N ARG A 184 -14.17 1.68 -1.56
CA ARG A 184 -13.34 1.02 -2.58
C ARG A 184 -12.86 1.96 -3.69
N LEU A 185 -13.70 2.86 -4.13
CA LEU A 185 -13.41 3.86 -5.15
C LEU A 185 -13.34 5.30 -4.57
N ALA A 186 -13.20 5.43 -3.25
CA ALA A 186 -13.09 6.73 -2.61
C ALA A 186 -11.73 7.39 -2.88
N TYR A 187 -11.74 8.70 -3.04
CA TYR A 187 -10.52 9.49 -3.19
C TYR A 187 -9.73 9.50 -1.87
N HIS A 188 -8.43 9.26 -1.97
CA HIS A 188 -7.53 9.27 -0.83
C HIS A 188 -6.12 9.74 -1.23
N GLY A 189 -5.26 10.01 -0.25
CA GLY A 189 -3.90 10.45 -0.53
C GLY A 189 -3.05 10.64 0.73
N ILE A 190 -1.76 10.92 0.51
CA ILE A 190 -0.80 11.25 1.57
C ILE A 190 -0.41 12.71 1.40
N ASP A 191 -0.86 13.56 2.32
CA ASP A 191 -0.56 14.99 2.28
C ASP A 191 0.86 15.31 2.71
N ARG A 192 1.34 14.59 3.74
CA ARG A 192 2.63 14.83 4.37
C ARG A 192 3.13 13.60 5.10
N VAL A 193 4.43 13.31 4.98
CA VAL A 193 5.17 12.39 5.83
C VAL A 193 5.88 13.20 6.93
N MET A 194 5.85 12.71 8.17
CA MET A 194 6.52 13.31 9.33
C MET A 194 7.93 12.73 9.42
N THR A 195 8.80 13.18 8.53
CA THR A 195 10.15 12.63 8.35
C THR A 195 10.96 12.67 9.65
N GLY A 196 11.60 11.55 9.98
CA GLY A 196 12.45 11.40 11.17
C GLY A 196 11.68 11.18 12.47
N ALA A 197 10.35 11.00 12.42
CA ALA A 197 9.54 10.70 13.60
C ALA A 197 9.47 9.19 13.92
N GLY A 198 9.90 8.33 12.99
CA GLY A 198 9.97 6.88 13.14
C GLY A 198 11.40 6.37 13.23
N ASP A 199 11.56 5.17 13.77
CA ASP A 199 12.86 4.51 13.99
C ASP A 199 12.94 3.11 13.35
N LEU A 200 11.93 2.73 12.58
CA LEU A 200 11.86 1.38 11.96
C LEU A 200 12.83 1.25 10.78
N LEU A 201 12.89 2.27 9.94
CA LEU A 201 13.65 2.22 8.69
C LEU A 201 15.00 2.94 8.85
N PRO A 202 16.13 2.26 8.57
CA PRO A 202 17.43 2.91 8.57
C PRO A 202 17.45 4.11 7.60
N GLY A 203 17.78 5.30 8.11
CA GLY A 203 17.75 6.55 7.32
C GLY A 203 16.38 7.22 7.23
N GLY A 204 15.38 6.74 7.97
CA GLY A 204 14.03 7.32 8.02
C GLY A 204 13.20 7.05 6.77
N GLY A 205 12.11 7.79 6.63
CA GLY A 205 11.15 7.66 5.53
C GLY A 205 10.01 6.70 5.83
N ARG A 206 9.13 6.55 4.84
CA ARG A 206 7.93 5.71 4.97
C ARG A 206 7.81 4.75 3.80
N ILE A 207 7.53 3.51 4.12
CA ILE A 207 7.03 2.53 3.15
C ILE A 207 5.51 2.41 3.32
N ASN A 208 4.79 2.43 2.21
CA ASN A 208 3.40 2.04 2.15
C ASN A 208 3.27 0.87 1.18
N VAL A 209 2.71 -0.23 1.66
CA VAL A 209 2.41 -1.42 0.88
C VAL A 209 0.92 -1.42 0.56
N THR A 210 0.57 -1.51 -0.72
CA THR A 210 -0.83 -1.53 -1.18
C THR A 210 -1.10 -2.81 -1.96
N LEU A 211 -2.04 -3.62 -1.45
CA LEU A 211 -2.41 -4.91 -2.02
C LEU A 211 -3.71 -4.79 -2.82
N ARG A 212 -3.73 -5.35 -4.02
CA ARG A 212 -4.86 -5.26 -4.96
C ARG A 212 -5.10 -6.56 -5.69
N VAL A 213 -6.36 -6.86 -5.93
CA VAL A 213 -6.80 -7.87 -6.90
C VAL A 213 -7.03 -7.17 -8.23
N VAL A 214 -6.41 -7.67 -9.29
CA VAL A 214 -6.52 -7.11 -10.64
C VAL A 214 -7.22 -8.14 -11.52
N ARG A 215 -8.27 -7.70 -12.20
CA ARG A 215 -9.00 -8.51 -13.16
C ARG A 215 -9.04 -7.74 -14.48
N ASP A 216 -8.18 -8.14 -15.41
CA ASP A 216 -8.28 -7.65 -16.77
C ASP A 216 -9.59 -8.18 -17.37
N GLU A 217 -10.32 -7.33 -18.08
CA GLU A 217 -11.50 -7.72 -18.85
C GLU A 217 -11.11 -8.55 -20.07
#